data_1597d80a4490535fbbbb6edb71626617
#
_entry.id   1597d80a4490535fbbbb6edb71626617
#
_cell.length_a   1.000
_cell.length_b   1.000
_cell.length_c   1.000
_cell.angle_alpha   90.00
_cell.angle_beta   90.00
_cell.angle_gamma   90.00
#
_symmetry.space_group_name_H-M   'P 1'
#
loop_
_entity.id
_entity.type
_entity.pdbx_description
1 polymer ?
#
loop_
_entity_poly.entity_id
_entity_poly.type
_entity_poly.pdbx_seq_one_letter_code
_entity_poly.pdbx_strand_id
1 'polypeptide(L)'
;MSPPTKISYARRPSMVPAYARVLLGRKPYSAPDGTVIEPVELEARKVVLSTSHIQRYREVCAVPASAQGLPPAYLHVLAMPLHMQLFVVKNFPVKVLGLIHLRNTIRVLAPVDERAPLKLRVYFETMRVTDYGQEYDFTTSYEQSGTVVWEEVSTMFARGTSGPKEGSKRPVIERSGHPETGVATDTLEIADNTGWRYARVSGDFNPIHLTARTAQMFGFKQAVAHGMWSMGRCLASAALHIPNMKIQIDTQFKLPVYIPSQALARTWSVAGGADISMCTMKGDRLHLAMQVRTL
;
A
#
# COMPACT_ATOMS: atom_id res chain seq x y z
N MET A 1 -1.35 -4.11 29.09
CA MET A 1 -0.42 -3.79 28.01
C MET A 1 0.35 -2.53 28.36
N SER A 2 1.66 -2.50 28.13
CA SER A 2 2.44 -1.28 28.32
C SER A 2 1.99 -0.20 27.32
N PRO A 3 2.04 1.09 27.70
CA PRO A 3 1.70 2.16 26.76
C PRO A 3 2.68 2.15 25.58
N PRO A 4 2.25 2.56 24.38
CA PRO A 4 3.12 2.58 23.20
C PRO A 4 4.29 3.53 23.37
N THR A 5 5.45 3.15 22.83
CA THR A 5 6.57 4.09 22.70
C THR A 5 6.18 5.16 21.68
N LYS A 6 6.10 6.44 22.11
CA LYS A 6 5.71 7.56 21.24
C LYS A 6 6.93 8.35 20.77
N ILE A 7 7.00 8.58 19.47
CA ILE A 7 8.02 9.41 18.83
C ILE A 7 7.32 10.49 17.99
N SER A 8 7.53 11.75 18.35
CA SER A 8 6.90 12.88 17.68
C SER A 8 7.89 13.71 16.87
N TYR A 9 7.49 14.08 15.67
CA TYR A 9 8.19 14.99 14.77
C TYR A 9 7.36 16.26 14.55
N ALA A 10 8.01 17.42 14.51
CA ALA A 10 7.33 18.68 14.15
C ALA A 10 6.80 18.62 12.69
N ARG A 11 7.58 18.01 11.81
CA ARG A 11 7.27 17.76 10.37
C ARG A 11 7.66 16.35 10.00
N ARG A 12 7.33 15.90 8.78
CA ARG A 12 7.77 14.59 8.28
C ARG A 12 9.31 14.51 8.31
N PRO A 13 9.89 13.44 8.87
CA PRO A 13 11.34 13.25 8.91
C PRO A 13 11.90 12.96 7.51
N SER A 14 13.21 13.14 7.34
CA SER A 14 13.91 12.67 6.13
C SER A 14 13.95 11.15 6.09
N MET A 15 13.76 10.58 4.91
CA MET A 15 13.86 9.14 4.68
C MET A 15 15.31 8.64 4.53
N VAL A 16 16.25 9.51 4.16
CA VAL A 16 17.63 9.11 3.86
C VAL A 16 18.30 8.36 5.00
N PRO A 17 18.26 8.85 6.26
CA PRO A 17 18.84 8.11 7.39
C PRO A 17 18.14 6.77 7.65
N ALA A 18 16.82 6.69 7.44
CA ALA A 18 16.07 5.45 7.62
C ALA A 18 16.44 4.42 6.54
N TYR A 19 16.55 4.82 5.27
CA TYR A 19 17.05 3.94 4.20
C TYR A 19 18.46 3.41 4.49
N ALA A 20 19.38 4.27 4.92
CA ALA A 20 20.71 3.81 5.30
C ALA A 20 20.66 2.73 6.40
N ARG A 21 19.81 2.91 7.42
CA ARG A 21 19.63 1.92 8.50
C ARG A 21 18.97 0.62 8.01
N VAL A 22 18.01 0.72 7.08
CA VAL A 22 17.37 -0.46 6.46
C VAL A 22 18.40 -1.29 5.69
N LEU A 23 19.24 -0.64 4.89
CA LEU A 23 20.27 -1.32 4.09
C LEU A 23 21.40 -1.93 4.96
N LEU A 24 21.81 -1.24 6.01
CA LEU A 24 22.88 -1.67 6.92
C LEU A 24 22.36 -2.55 8.06
N GLY A 25 21.05 -2.62 8.28
CA GLY A 25 20.44 -3.35 9.40
C GLY A 25 20.62 -4.87 9.29
N ARG A 26 20.83 -5.51 10.45
CA ARG A 26 21.02 -6.97 10.58
C ARG A 26 19.81 -7.68 11.19
N LYS A 27 18.60 -7.13 11.03
CA LYS A 27 17.38 -7.78 11.52
C LYS A 27 17.11 -9.07 10.74
N PRO A 28 16.45 -10.09 11.36
CA PRO A 28 16.07 -11.32 10.67
C PRO A 28 14.97 -11.07 9.62
N TYR A 29 14.73 -12.04 8.74
CA TYR A 29 13.62 -11.97 7.76
C TYR A 29 12.27 -12.33 8.38
N SER A 30 12.24 -13.09 9.46
CA SER A 30 11.05 -13.40 10.27
C SER A 30 11.38 -13.21 11.75
N ALA A 31 10.40 -12.82 12.55
CA ALA A 31 10.57 -12.70 13.98
C ALA A 31 10.73 -14.08 14.61
N PRO A 32 11.63 -14.25 15.60
CA PRO A 32 11.74 -15.48 16.38
C PRO A 32 10.39 -15.85 17.05
N ASP A 33 10.17 -17.15 17.28
CA ASP A 33 9.01 -17.61 18.02
C ASP A 33 8.96 -16.99 19.43
N GLY A 34 7.77 -16.63 19.86
CA GLY A 34 7.58 -15.97 21.14
C GLY A 34 7.96 -14.48 21.18
N THR A 35 8.28 -13.87 20.02
CA THR A 35 8.53 -12.42 19.97
C THR A 35 7.32 -11.65 20.47
N VAL A 36 7.53 -10.85 21.52
CA VAL A 36 6.52 -9.90 22.03
C VAL A 36 6.68 -8.58 21.28
N ILE A 37 5.59 -8.09 20.73
CA ILE A 37 5.54 -6.78 20.07
C ILE A 37 5.33 -5.70 21.12
N GLU A 38 6.25 -4.77 21.18
CA GLU A 38 6.07 -3.53 21.94
C GLU A 38 5.42 -2.49 21.02
N PRO A 39 4.22 -1.97 21.36
CA PRO A 39 3.54 -0.99 20.53
C PRO A 39 4.38 0.27 20.31
N VAL A 40 4.39 0.77 19.07
CA VAL A 40 5.11 2.01 18.69
C VAL A 40 4.17 2.93 17.93
N GLU A 41 4.12 4.18 18.35
CA GLU A 41 3.39 5.26 17.67
C GLU A 41 4.39 6.34 17.21
N LEU A 42 4.31 6.68 15.94
CA LEU A 42 5.05 7.78 15.32
C LEU A 42 4.07 8.86 14.88
N GLU A 43 4.39 10.10 15.17
CA GLU A 43 3.54 11.25 14.84
C GLU A 43 4.33 12.33 14.10
N ALA A 44 3.76 12.89 13.02
CA ALA A 44 4.17 14.14 12.43
C ALA A 44 3.06 15.17 12.59
N ARG A 45 3.33 16.22 13.39
CA ARG A 45 2.29 17.19 13.79
C ARG A 45 1.84 18.11 12.67
N LYS A 46 2.67 18.31 11.65
CA LYS A 46 2.36 19.20 10.52
C LYS A 46 2.81 18.56 9.21
N VAL A 47 1.84 18.05 8.44
CA VAL A 47 2.01 17.58 7.08
C VAL A 47 1.30 18.55 6.15
N VAL A 48 2.02 19.19 5.26
CA VAL A 48 1.48 20.12 4.28
C VAL A 48 1.40 19.41 2.93
N LEU A 49 0.27 19.51 2.27
CA LEU A 49 0.07 19.00 0.93
C LEU A 49 0.74 19.93 -0.09
N SER A 50 1.25 19.38 -1.15
CA SER A 50 1.89 20.11 -2.25
C SER A 50 1.13 19.83 -3.54
N THR A 51 0.54 20.85 -4.13
CA THR A 51 -0.19 20.74 -5.41
C THR A 51 0.67 20.06 -6.48
N SER A 52 1.95 20.43 -6.59
CA SER A 52 2.86 19.81 -7.56
C SER A 52 3.16 18.34 -7.26
N HIS A 53 3.13 17.93 -5.99
CA HIS A 53 3.32 16.53 -5.61
C HIS A 53 2.05 15.71 -5.87
N ILE A 54 0.87 16.26 -5.57
CA ILE A 54 -0.42 15.67 -5.92
C ILE A 54 -0.50 15.46 -7.44
N GLN A 55 -0.13 16.47 -8.22
CA GLN A 55 -0.16 16.40 -9.68
C GLN A 55 0.77 15.28 -10.20
N ARG A 56 2.01 15.16 -9.71
CA ARG A 56 2.91 14.06 -10.06
C ARG A 56 2.34 12.69 -9.70
N TYR A 57 1.64 12.58 -8.57
CA TYR A 57 0.95 11.34 -8.21
C TYR A 57 -0.18 11.03 -9.19
N ARG A 58 -1.01 12.02 -9.54
CA ARG A 58 -2.08 11.85 -10.53
C ARG A 58 -1.53 11.40 -11.88
N GLU A 59 -0.42 11.97 -12.33
CA GLU A 59 0.24 11.61 -13.58
C GLU A 59 0.79 10.17 -13.56
N VAL A 60 1.50 9.77 -12.50
CA VAL A 60 2.11 8.42 -12.45
C VAL A 60 1.06 7.33 -12.30
N CYS A 61 -0.07 7.61 -11.65
CA CYS A 61 -1.22 6.71 -11.53
C CYS A 61 -2.23 6.88 -12.67
N ALA A 62 -2.01 7.82 -13.62
CA ALA A 62 -2.94 8.19 -14.70
C ALA A 62 -4.36 8.47 -14.19
N VAL A 63 -4.48 9.25 -13.11
CA VAL A 63 -5.78 9.67 -12.58
C VAL A 63 -6.43 10.64 -13.56
N PRO A 64 -7.68 10.38 -14.02
CA PRO A 64 -8.35 11.25 -14.97
C PRO A 64 -8.49 12.69 -14.45
N ALA A 65 -8.41 13.67 -15.37
CA ALA A 65 -8.61 15.07 -15.01
C ALA A 65 -10.03 15.34 -14.44
N SER A 66 -11.00 14.55 -14.87
CA SER A 66 -12.39 14.60 -14.37
C SER A 66 -12.57 14.08 -12.95
N ALA A 67 -11.63 13.29 -12.43
CA ALA A 67 -11.71 12.77 -11.05
C ALA A 67 -11.49 13.91 -10.05
N GLN A 68 -12.51 14.16 -9.22
CA GLN A 68 -12.52 15.23 -8.23
C GLN A 68 -11.77 14.84 -6.95
N GLY A 69 -11.27 15.87 -6.23
CA GLY A 69 -10.64 15.71 -4.90
C GLY A 69 -9.29 15.00 -4.90
N LEU A 70 -8.85 14.68 -3.70
CA LEU A 70 -7.58 14.01 -3.45
C LEU A 70 -7.70 12.51 -3.80
N PRO A 71 -6.79 11.94 -4.62
CA PRO A 71 -6.84 10.50 -4.91
C PRO A 71 -6.81 9.67 -3.62
N PRO A 72 -7.72 8.68 -3.46
CA PRO A 72 -7.89 7.99 -2.17
C PRO A 72 -6.62 7.35 -1.58
N ALA A 73 -5.74 6.82 -2.43
CA ALA A 73 -4.48 6.20 -1.99
C ALA A 73 -3.29 7.18 -1.90
N TYR A 74 -3.49 8.48 -2.14
CA TYR A 74 -2.41 9.47 -2.14
C TYR A 74 -1.79 9.68 -0.74
N LEU A 75 -2.62 9.68 0.31
CA LEU A 75 -2.13 9.92 1.67
C LEU A 75 -1.20 8.80 2.19
N HIS A 76 -1.32 7.57 1.66
CA HIS A 76 -0.34 6.50 1.89
C HIS A 76 1.08 6.93 1.52
N VAL A 77 1.22 7.56 0.36
CA VAL A 77 2.52 8.04 -0.15
C VAL A 77 3.15 9.08 0.79
N LEU A 78 2.33 9.94 1.37
CA LEU A 78 2.84 10.95 2.32
C LEU A 78 3.24 10.35 3.67
N ALA A 79 2.74 9.17 4.03
CA ALA A 79 3.10 8.46 5.26
C ALA A 79 4.45 7.74 5.18
N MET A 80 4.97 7.49 3.97
CA MET A 80 6.21 6.73 3.76
C MET A 80 7.38 7.16 4.66
N PRO A 81 7.65 8.46 4.91
CA PRO A 81 8.72 8.84 5.84
C PRO A 81 8.55 8.28 7.26
N LEU A 82 7.31 8.21 7.77
CA LEU A 82 7.04 7.64 9.09
C LEU A 82 7.07 6.09 9.03
N HIS A 83 6.55 5.47 7.97
CA HIS A 83 6.68 4.03 7.77
C HIS A 83 8.15 3.61 7.76
N MET A 84 9.02 4.33 7.05
CA MET A 84 10.45 4.07 7.03
C MET A 84 11.11 4.24 8.41
N GLN A 85 10.71 5.25 9.19
CA GLN A 85 11.21 5.40 10.57
C GLN A 85 10.74 4.24 11.45
N LEU A 86 9.48 3.79 11.30
CA LEU A 86 8.94 2.68 12.08
C LEU A 86 9.68 1.36 11.80
N PHE A 87 10.05 1.09 10.55
CA PHE A 87 10.84 -0.10 10.20
C PHE A 87 12.23 -0.14 10.83
N VAL A 88 12.79 1.00 11.19
CA VAL A 88 14.14 1.08 11.78
C VAL A 88 14.16 1.25 13.29
N VAL A 89 13.00 1.41 13.95
CA VAL A 89 12.96 1.39 15.42
C VAL A 89 13.43 0.02 15.94
N LYS A 90 14.02 0.03 17.14
CA LYS A 90 14.59 -1.20 17.75
C LYS A 90 13.53 -2.30 17.87
N ASN A 91 12.32 -1.93 18.22
CA ASN A 91 11.22 -2.86 18.52
C ASN A 91 10.52 -3.44 17.28
N PHE A 92 10.81 -2.93 16.08
CA PHE A 92 10.32 -3.59 14.85
C PHE A 92 11.18 -4.83 14.57
N PRO A 93 10.60 -6.04 14.53
CA PRO A 93 11.38 -7.27 14.71
C PRO A 93 12.10 -7.79 13.46
N VAL A 94 11.69 -7.36 12.24
CA VAL A 94 12.17 -7.98 11.00
C VAL A 94 12.77 -6.97 10.01
N LYS A 95 13.46 -7.47 8.99
CA LYS A 95 13.91 -6.65 7.87
C LYS A 95 12.72 -6.20 7.03
N VAL A 96 12.69 -4.94 6.65
CA VAL A 96 11.69 -4.42 5.71
C VAL A 96 11.93 -4.95 4.29
N LEU A 97 13.20 -5.10 3.90
CA LEU A 97 13.56 -5.70 2.62
C LEU A 97 13.20 -7.20 2.65
N GLY A 98 12.22 -7.58 1.84
CA GLY A 98 11.65 -8.94 1.82
C GLY A 98 10.24 -9.03 2.39
N LEU A 99 9.72 -7.97 3.03
CA LEU A 99 8.31 -7.87 3.35
C LEU A 99 7.48 -7.71 2.07
N ILE A 100 6.36 -8.40 2.01
CA ILE A 100 5.41 -8.34 0.90
C ILE A 100 4.17 -7.59 1.39
N HIS A 101 3.74 -6.57 0.66
CA HIS A 101 2.46 -5.91 0.94
C HIS A 101 1.33 -6.88 0.53
N LEU A 102 0.60 -7.41 1.51
CA LEU A 102 -0.38 -8.47 1.30
C LEU A 102 -1.80 -7.92 1.15
N ARG A 103 -2.19 -6.99 2.03
CA ARG A 103 -3.50 -6.34 2.06
C ARG A 103 -3.37 -4.88 2.42
N ASN A 104 -4.36 -4.12 1.98
CA ASN A 104 -4.49 -2.72 2.34
C ASN A 104 -5.97 -2.35 2.45
N THR A 105 -6.36 -1.77 3.56
CA THR A 105 -7.69 -1.20 3.77
C THR A 105 -7.55 0.30 3.95
N ILE A 106 -8.18 1.10 3.08
CA ILE A 106 -8.25 2.57 3.20
C ILE A 106 -9.69 2.98 3.51
N ARG A 107 -9.86 3.90 4.45
CA ARG A 107 -11.14 4.56 4.74
C ARG A 107 -10.99 6.06 4.52
N VAL A 108 -11.71 6.59 3.55
CA VAL A 108 -11.85 8.03 3.35
C VAL A 108 -13.08 8.48 4.14
N LEU A 109 -12.86 9.21 5.23
CA LEU A 109 -13.90 9.55 6.22
C LEU A 109 -14.47 10.94 6.03
N ALA A 110 -13.68 11.86 5.46
CA ALA A 110 -14.11 13.21 5.15
C ALA A 110 -13.25 13.81 4.01
N PRO A 111 -13.76 14.84 3.31
CA PRO A 111 -12.94 15.61 2.38
C PRO A 111 -11.74 16.24 3.09
N VAL A 112 -10.61 16.30 2.39
CA VAL A 112 -9.38 16.93 2.87
C VAL A 112 -9.28 18.34 2.28
N ASP A 113 -9.14 19.35 3.13
CA ASP A 113 -8.74 20.69 2.68
C ASP A 113 -7.23 20.67 2.36
N GLU A 114 -6.90 20.77 1.08
CA GLU A 114 -5.50 20.71 0.61
C GLU A 114 -4.64 21.90 1.06
N ARG A 115 -5.26 22.98 1.55
CA ARG A 115 -4.58 24.20 2.02
C ARG A 115 -4.24 24.14 3.51
N ALA A 116 -4.98 23.35 4.27
CA ALA A 116 -4.77 23.21 5.71
C ALA A 116 -3.81 22.07 6.04
N PRO A 117 -2.98 22.19 7.08
CA PRO A 117 -2.08 21.12 7.48
C PRO A 117 -2.84 19.92 8.05
N LEU A 118 -2.26 18.75 7.86
CA LEU A 118 -2.71 17.50 8.44
C LEU A 118 -1.78 17.07 9.58
N LYS A 119 -2.30 16.35 10.55
CA LYS A 119 -1.54 15.60 11.53
C LYS A 119 -1.53 14.13 11.11
N LEU A 120 -0.35 13.52 11.00
CA LEU A 120 -0.15 12.14 10.62
C LEU A 120 0.25 11.33 11.83
N ARG A 121 -0.38 10.16 12.01
CA ARG A 121 0.06 9.13 12.95
C ARG A 121 0.26 7.81 12.22
N VAL A 122 1.28 7.09 12.62
CA VAL A 122 1.55 5.71 12.18
C VAL A 122 1.74 4.86 13.42
N TYR A 123 1.03 3.76 13.49
CA TYR A 123 1.01 2.91 14.67
C TYR A 123 1.29 1.45 14.28
N PHE A 124 2.09 0.77 15.09
CA PHE A 124 2.39 -0.65 14.97
C PHE A 124 2.26 -1.33 16.32
N GLU A 125 1.40 -2.33 16.42
CA GLU A 125 1.21 -3.10 17.64
C GLU A 125 0.96 -4.59 17.43
N THR A 126 0.66 -5.00 16.20
CA THR A 126 0.12 -6.33 15.95
C THR A 126 0.99 -7.13 14.99
N MET A 127 1.33 -8.31 15.42
CA MET A 127 1.88 -9.38 14.61
C MET A 127 1.01 -10.62 14.75
N ARG A 128 0.71 -11.26 13.63
CA ARG A 128 0.01 -12.55 13.60
C ARG A 128 0.88 -13.61 12.98
N VAL A 129 1.00 -14.74 13.64
CA VAL A 129 1.61 -15.94 13.06
C VAL A 129 0.54 -16.70 12.28
N THR A 130 0.85 -17.05 11.06
CA THR A 130 -0.03 -17.81 10.15
C THR A 130 0.71 -19.06 9.67
N ASP A 131 -0.01 -19.99 9.05
CA ASP A 131 0.59 -21.19 8.46
C ASP A 131 1.61 -20.90 7.35
N TYR A 132 1.65 -19.68 6.81
CA TYR A 132 2.52 -19.27 5.71
C TYR A 132 3.68 -18.37 6.14
N GLY A 133 3.61 -17.81 7.35
CA GLY A 133 4.57 -16.84 7.88
C GLY A 133 3.92 -15.87 8.84
N GLN A 134 4.44 -14.66 8.89
CA GLN A 134 4.03 -13.65 9.86
C GLN A 134 3.44 -12.43 9.16
N GLU A 135 2.31 -11.95 9.65
CA GLU A 135 1.65 -10.75 9.17
C GLU A 135 1.83 -9.63 10.19
N TYR A 136 2.08 -8.42 9.69
CA TYR A 136 2.34 -7.20 10.45
C TYR A 136 1.38 -6.13 9.99
N ASP A 137 0.53 -5.61 10.88
CA ASP A 137 -0.39 -4.52 10.58
C ASP A 137 0.18 -3.18 11.01
N PHE A 138 0.11 -2.23 10.10
CA PHE A 138 0.45 -0.84 10.30
C PHE A 138 -0.80 0.00 10.11
N THR A 139 -1.21 0.70 11.17
CA THR A 139 -2.32 1.64 11.11
C THR A 139 -1.77 3.04 10.84
N THR A 140 -2.33 3.72 9.86
CA THR A 140 -1.99 5.10 9.51
C THR A 140 -3.24 5.95 9.57
N SER A 141 -3.18 7.12 10.19
CA SER A 141 -4.32 8.04 10.22
C SER A 141 -3.87 9.48 9.94
N TYR A 142 -4.74 10.21 9.26
CA TYR A 142 -4.62 11.64 9.06
C TYR A 142 -5.78 12.36 9.72
N GLU A 143 -5.42 13.34 10.55
CA GLU A 143 -6.35 14.22 11.26
C GLU A 143 -6.21 15.64 10.73
N GLN A 144 -7.34 16.31 10.52
CA GLN A 144 -7.41 17.71 10.15
C GLN A 144 -8.42 18.42 11.06
N SER A 145 -8.02 19.51 11.69
CA SER A 145 -8.88 20.29 12.60
C SER A 145 -9.57 19.44 13.69
N GLY A 146 -8.86 18.45 14.25
CA GLY A 146 -9.37 17.58 15.32
C GLY A 146 -10.21 16.40 14.84
N THR A 147 -10.43 16.25 13.52
CA THR A 147 -11.23 15.16 12.94
C THR A 147 -10.35 14.25 12.10
N VAL A 148 -10.49 12.94 12.28
CA VAL A 148 -9.83 11.95 11.41
C VAL A 148 -10.52 11.96 10.06
N VAL A 149 -9.78 12.28 9.02
CA VAL A 149 -10.30 12.41 7.64
C VAL A 149 -9.96 11.21 6.77
N TRP A 150 -8.94 10.44 7.16
CA TRP A 150 -8.47 9.28 6.40
C TRP A 150 -7.73 8.30 7.31
N GLU A 151 -7.97 7.02 7.08
CA GLU A 151 -7.32 5.92 7.81
C GLU A 151 -6.87 4.83 6.85
N GLU A 152 -5.83 4.11 7.25
CA GLU A 152 -5.31 2.96 6.52
C GLU A 152 -4.84 1.88 7.48
N VAL A 153 -5.07 0.62 7.09
CA VAL A 153 -4.38 -0.54 7.65
C VAL A 153 -3.63 -1.24 6.52
N SER A 154 -2.29 -1.21 6.58
CA SER A 154 -1.40 -1.93 5.67
C SER A 154 -0.94 -3.22 6.33
N THR A 155 -1.26 -4.39 5.74
CA THR A 155 -0.77 -5.68 6.19
C THR A 155 0.45 -6.09 5.37
N MET A 156 1.60 -6.14 6.02
CA MET A 156 2.85 -6.65 5.46
C MET A 156 3.06 -8.10 5.87
N PHE A 157 3.68 -8.88 5.00
CA PHE A 157 3.90 -10.30 5.19
C PHE A 157 5.38 -10.65 5.10
N ALA A 158 5.88 -11.33 6.13
CA ALA A 158 7.17 -11.99 6.13
C ALA A 158 6.97 -13.50 5.93
N ARG A 159 7.63 -14.06 4.91
CA ARG A 159 7.54 -15.51 4.64
C ARG A 159 8.16 -16.29 5.78
N GLY A 160 7.47 -17.31 6.28
CA GLY A 160 8.00 -18.24 7.27
C GLY A 160 9.15 -19.09 6.73
N THR A 161 10.01 -19.54 7.61
CA THR A 161 11.15 -20.41 7.27
C THR A 161 10.73 -21.85 7.00
N SER A 162 9.59 -22.28 7.56
CA SER A 162 9.11 -23.68 7.51
C SER A 162 8.19 -23.98 6.32
N GLY A 163 7.89 -22.99 5.48
CA GLY A 163 6.89 -23.15 4.40
C GLY A 163 5.44 -23.25 4.95
N PRO A 164 4.44 -23.34 4.05
CA PRO A 164 3.04 -23.49 4.46
C PRO A 164 2.80 -24.90 5.03
N LYS A 165 2.00 -25.01 6.08
CA LYS A 165 1.53 -26.29 6.57
C LYS A 165 0.58 -26.94 5.54
N GLU A 166 0.64 -28.25 5.43
CA GLU A 166 -0.25 -29.00 4.52
C GLU A 166 -1.72 -28.69 4.82
N GLY A 167 -2.52 -28.44 3.78
CA GLY A 167 -3.94 -28.10 3.89
C GLY A 167 -4.24 -26.63 4.22
N SER A 168 -3.25 -25.78 4.44
CA SER A 168 -3.45 -24.37 4.74
C SER A 168 -4.03 -23.60 3.55
N LYS A 169 -5.12 -22.84 3.77
CA LYS A 169 -5.71 -21.94 2.76
C LYS A 169 -5.40 -20.49 3.12
N ARG A 170 -4.81 -19.73 2.21
CA ARG A 170 -4.69 -18.28 2.38
C ARG A 170 -6.08 -17.65 2.35
N PRO A 171 -6.38 -16.71 3.27
CA PRO A 171 -7.59 -15.89 3.14
C PRO A 171 -7.59 -15.23 1.76
N VAL A 172 -8.63 -15.48 0.98
CA VAL A 172 -8.79 -14.90 -0.35
C VAL A 172 -9.99 -13.96 -0.26
N ILE A 173 -9.86 -12.72 -0.77
CA ILE A 173 -11.05 -12.01 -1.23
C ILE A 173 -11.55 -12.91 -2.37
N GLU A 174 -12.68 -13.57 -2.16
CA GLU A 174 -13.27 -14.39 -3.21
C GLU A 174 -13.47 -13.50 -4.43
N ARG A 175 -13.14 -14.03 -5.62
CA ARG A 175 -13.66 -13.47 -6.85
C ARG A 175 -15.18 -13.51 -6.65
N SER A 176 -15.79 -12.36 -6.36
CA SER A 176 -17.22 -12.27 -6.49
C SER A 176 -17.52 -12.79 -7.88
N GLY A 177 -18.40 -13.78 -8.00
CA GLY A 177 -18.75 -14.43 -9.26
C GLY A 177 -19.49 -13.46 -10.18
N HIS A 178 -18.81 -12.37 -10.54
CA HIS A 178 -19.34 -11.35 -11.43
C HIS A 178 -19.46 -11.90 -12.84
N PRO A 179 -20.59 -11.66 -13.49
CA PRO A 179 -20.75 -12.02 -14.89
C PRO A 179 -19.72 -11.27 -15.74
N GLU A 180 -19.31 -11.87 -16.85
CA GLU A 180 -18.45 -11.20 -17.85
C GLU A 180 -19.18 -10.05 -18.56
N THR A 181 -20.50 -9.95 -18.44
CA THR A 181 -21.34 -8.87 -18.99
C THR A 181 -21.39 -7.69 -18.04
N GLY A 182 -21.37 -6.46 -18.57
CA GLY A 182 -21.46 -5.22 -17.79
C GLY A 182 -20.16 -4.83 -17.08
N VAL A 183 -19.03 -5.42 -17.45
CA VAL A 183 -17.72 -5.09 -16.93
C VAL A 183 -17.07 -3.96 -17.74
N ALA A 184 -16.70 -2.87 -17.08
CA ALA A 184 -15.79 -1.89 -17.68
C ALA A 184 -14.36 -2.44 -17.65
N THR A 185 -13.71 -2.47 -18.81
CA THR A 185 -12.34 -3.01 -18.95
C THR A 185 -11.42 -1.96 -19.55
N ASP A 186 -10.26 -1.78 -18.93
CA ASP A 186 -9.20 -0.88 -19.35
C ASP A 186 -7.88 -1.65 -19.47
N THR A 187 -7.13 -1.44 -20.56
CA THR A 187 -5.80 -2.00 -20.72
C THR A 187 -4.78 -1.07 -20.11
N LEU A 188 -4.06 -1.56 -19.12
CA LEU A 188 -3.04 -0.81 -18.40
C LEU A 188 -1.67 -1.10 -18.99
N GLU A 189 -1.04 -0.07 -19.55
CA GLU A 189 0.37 -0.12 -19.94
C GLU A 189 1.25 0.09 -18.72
N ILE A 190 2.18 -0.83 -18.48
CA ILE A 190 3.18 -0.77 -17.42
C ILE A 190 4.55 -0.54 -18.07
N ALA A 191 4.90 0.72 -18.25
CA ALA A 191 6.14 1.12 -18.91
C ALA A 191 7.38 0.71 -18.10
N ASP A 192 8.51 0.55 -18.77
CA ASP A 192 9.81 0.14 -18.19
C ASP A 192 10.29 1.05 -17.05
N ASN A 193 9.95 2.32 -17.06
CA ASN A 193 10.30 3.30 -16.05
C ASN A 193 9.26 3.48 -14.94
N THR A 194 8.18 2.68 -14.94
CA THR A 194 7.07 2.82 -13.97
C THR A 194 7.57 2.75 -12.53
N GLY A 195 8.45 1.80 -12.22
CA GLY A 195 9.03 1.66 -10.88
C GLY A 195 9.74 2.94 -10.42
N TRP A 196 10.61 3.50 -11.26
CA TRP A 196 11.32 4.74 -10.97
C TRP A 196 10.40 5.96 -10.84
N ARG A 197 9.42 6.08 -11.74
CA ARG A 197 8.45 7.18 -11.69
C ARG A 197 7.66 7.18 -10.38
N TYR A 198 7.17 6.00 -9.98
CA TYR A 198 6.43 5.88 -8.72
C TYR A 198 7.33 6.05 -7.50
N ALA A 199 8.55 5.49 -7.50
CA ALA A 199 9.51 5.66 -6.41
C ALA A 199 9.82 7.14 -6.12
N ARG A 200 9.95 7.98 -7.16
CA ARG A 200 10.17 9.44 -7.01
C ARG A 200 9.01 10.17 -6.36
N VAL A 201 7.80 9.66 -6.51
CA VAL A 201 6.59 10.25 -5.91
C VAL A 201 6.34 9.65 -4.53
N SER A 202 6.44 8.33 -4.38
CA SER A 202 6.14 7.65 -3.13
C SER A 202 7.28 7.70 -2.11
N GLY A 203 8.51 7.86 -2.58
CA GLY A 203 9.70 7.68 -1.77
C GLY A 203 10.04 6.20 -1.52
N ASP A 204 9.32 5.25 -2.09
CA ASP A 204 9.63 3.83 -1.99
C ASP A 204 10.67 3.41 -3.05
N PHE A 205 11.94 3.47 -2.67
CA PHE A 205 13.07 3.05 -3.49
C PHE A 205 13.50 1.60 -3.19
N ASN A 206 12.57 0.72 -2.81
CA ASN A 206 12.90 -0.69 -2.64
C ASN A 206 13.48 -1.24 -3.95
N PRO A 207 14.68 -1.85 -3.92
CA PRO A 207 15.40 -2.28 -5.12
C PRO A 207 14.63 -3.20 -6.07
N ILE A 208 13.64 -3.96 -5.56
CA ILE A 208 12.81 -4.85 -6.39
C ILE A 208 11.99 -4.11 -7.45
N HIS A 209 11.77 -2.81 -7.27
CA HIS A 209 10.95 -1.99 -8.15
C HIS A 209 11.74 -1.23 -9.21
N LEU A 210 13.08 -1.15 -9.07
CA LEU A 210 13.89 -0.20 -9.81
C LEU A 210 14.48 -0.79 -11.09
N THR A 211 15.07 -1.97 -11.03
CA THR A 211 15.66 -2.63 -12.20
C THR A 211 15.51 -4.14 -12.14
N ALA A 212 15.59 -4.83 -13.28
CA ALA A 212 15.61 -6.29 -13.33
C ALA A 212 16.78 -6.87 -12.52
N ARG A 213 17.98 -6.26 -12.62
CA ARG A 213 19.17 -6.73 -11.89
C ARG A 213 18.98 -6.69 -10.38
N THR A 214 18.45 -5.58 -9.87
CA THR A 214 18.23 -5.45 -8.42
C THR A 214 17.08 -6.34 -7.95
N ALA A 215 16.05 -6.54 -8.75
CA ALA A 215 14.93 -7.45 -8.43
C ALA A 215 15.36 -8.92 -8.39
N GLN A 216 16.28 -9.33 -9.27
CA GLN A 216 16.83 -10.69 -9.30
C GLN A 216 17.57 -11.07 -8.02
N MET A 217 18.20 -10.11 -7.33
CA MET A 217 18.84 -10.32 -6.02
C MET A 217 17.83 -10.74 -4.93
N PHE A 218 16.54 -10.49 -5.16
CA PHE A 218 15.43 -10.85 -4.26
C PHE A 218 14.54 -11.98 -4.83
N GLY A 219 15.00 -12.69 -5.88
CA GLY A 219 14.31 -13.84 -6.44
C GLY A 219 13.20 -13.52 -7.45
N PHE A 220 13.09 -12.28 -7.91
CA PHE A 220 12.17 -11.90 -8.99
C PHE A 220 12.84 -12.01 -10.35
N LYS A 221 12.08 -12.39 -11.38
CA LYS A 221 12.62 -12.49 -12.76
C LYS A 221 12.93 -11.13 -13.39
N GLN A 222 12.13 -10.13 -13.05
CA GLN A 222 12.18 -8.75 -13.55
C GLN A 222 11.81 -7.79 -12.44
N ALA A 223 11.97 -6.48 -12.65
CA ALA A 223 11.43 -5.48 -11.75
C ALA A 223 9.90 -5.63 -11.59
N VAL A 224 9.40 -5.31 -10.40
CA VAL A 224 7.99 -5.48 -10.04
C VAL A 224 7.39 -4.10 -9.77
N ALA A 225 6.21 -3.81 -10.28
CA ALA A 225 5.48 -2.60 -9.96
C ALA A 225 5.14 -2.56 -8.46
N HIS A 226 5.15 -1.37 -7.86
CA HIS A 226 4.70 -1.21 -6.48
C HIS A 226 3.23 -1.62 -6.34
N GLY A 227 2.88 -2.33 -5.28
CA GLY A 227 1.50 -2.71 -5.01
C GLY A 227 0.59 -1.49 -4.94
N MET A 228 1.02 -0.44 -4.25
CA MET A 228 0.25 0.80 -4.12
C MET A 228 0.15 1.60 -5.42
N TRP A 229 1.10 1.46 -6.35
CA TRP A 229 0.93 1.97 -7.72
C TRP A 229 -0.17 1.21 -8.45
N SER A 230 -0.15 -0.13 -8.38
CA SER A 230 -1.18 -0.97 -9.00
C SER A 230 -2.58 -0.65 -8.47
N MET A 231 -2.70 -0.45 -7.13
CA MET A 231 -3.94 0.02 -6.49
C MET A 231 -4.36 1.39 -7.03
N GLY A 232 -3.44 2.37 -7.07
CA GLY A 232 -3.71 3.72 -7.59
C GLY A 232 -4.14 3.72 -9.05
N ARG A 233 -3.54 2.87 -9.90
CA ARG A 233 -3.93 2.70 -11.31
C ARG A 233 -5.33 2.08 -11.46
N CYS A 234 -5.66 1.08 -10.66
CA CYS A 234 -7.00 0.49 -10.65
C CYS A 234 -8.06 1.49 -10.20
N LEU A 235 -7.79 2.26 -9.14
CA LEU A 235 -8.70 3.33 -8.69
C LEU A 235 -8.85 4.42 -9.76
N ALA A 236 -7.80 4.76 -10.48
CA ALA A 236 -7.85 5.73 -11.57
C ALA A 236 -8.70 5.23 -12.75
N SER A 237 -8.53 3.96 -13.13
CA SER A 237 -9.33 3.31 -14.18
C SER A 237 -10.82 3.24 -13.81
N ALA A 238 -11.11 3.01 -12.53
CA ALA A 238 -12.47 2.90 -12.00
C ALA A 238 -13.05 4.24 -11.52
N ALA A 239 -12.41 5.38 -11.75
CA ALA A 239 -12.76 6.66 -11.12
C ALA A 239 -14.22 7.10 -11.34
N LEU A 240 -14.82 6.76 -12.47
CA LEU A 240 -16.23 7.07 -12.78
C LEU A 240 -17.22 6.13 -12.08
N HIS A 241 -16.77 5.03 -11.51
CA HIS A 241 -17.56 4.02 -10.82
C HIS A 241 -17.43 4.09 -9.31
N ILE A 242 -16.53 4.95 -8.79
CA ILE A 242 -16.28 5.11 -7.36
C ILE A 242 -17.11 6.29 -6.84
N PRO A 243 -17.92 6.12 -5.79
CA PRO A 243 -18.68 7.21 -5.19
C PRO A 243 -17.76 8.32 -4.67
N ASN A 244 -18.13 9.58 -4.93
CA ASN A 244 -17.43 10.75 -4.37
C ASN A 244 -17.98 11.09 -2.97
N MET A 245 -17.80 10.17 -2.04
CA MET A 245 -18.29 10.28 -0.66
C MET A 245 -17.40 9.47 0.28
N LYS A 246 -17.82 9.31 1.54
CA LYS A 246 -17.12 8.42 2.48
C LYS A 246 -17.10 6.99 1.94
N ILE A 247 -15.89 6.43 1.81
CA ILE A 247 -15.69 5.09 1.23
C ILE A 247 -14.69 4.29 2.04
N GLN A 248 -14.86 2.98 2.00
CA GLN A 248 -13.83 2.00 2.35
C GLN A 248 -13.36 1.29 1.09
N ILE A 249 -12.05 1.06 1.03
CA ILE A 249 -11.36 0.39 -0.06
C ILE A 249 -10.58 -0.77 0.55
N ASP A 250 -10.98 -1.99 0.26
CA ASP A 250 -10.29 -3.21 0.68
C ASP A 250 -9.54 -3.80 -0.50
N THR A 251 -8.22 -3.96 -0.38
CA THR A 251 -7.34 -4.43 -1.45
C THR A 251 -6.55 -5.65 -1.01
N GLN A 252 -6.48 -6.65 -1.87
CA GLN A 252 -5.54 -7.77 -1.76
C GLN A 252 -4.58 -7.79 -2.94
N PHE A 253 -3.28 -7.81 -2.63
CA PHE A 253 -2.23 -8.04 -3.61
C PHE A 253 -1.98 -9.54 -3.75
N LYS A 254 -1.99 -10.06 -4.99
CA LYS A 254 -1.91 -11.50 -5.29
C LYS A 254 -0.60 -11.88 -5.96
N LEU A 255 -0.42 -11.52 -7.21
CA LEU A 255 0.76 -11.84 -8.00
C LEU A 255 1.53 -10.57 -8.36
N PRO A 256 2.86 -10.64 -8.47
CA PRO A 256 3.66 -9.50 -8.91
C PRO A 256 3.25 -9.06 -10.32
N VAL A 257 3.20 -7.75 -10.53
CA VAL A 257 3.08 -7.11 -11.85
C VAL A 257 4.48 -6.81 -12.32
N TYR A 258 4.96 -7.48 -13.35
CA TYR A 258 6.31 -7.28 -13.86
C TYR A 258 6.41 -6.00 -14.72
N ILE A 259 7.59 -5.41 -14.77
CA ILE A 259 7.92 -4.20 -15.53
C ILE A 259 8.98 -4.56 -16.60
N PRO A 260 8.75 -4.25 -17.89
CA PRO A 260 7.52 -3.76 -18.49
C PRO A 260 6.50 -4.88 -18.71
N SER A 261 5.22 -4.53 -18.82
CA SER A 261 4.14 -5.47 -19.15
C SER A 261 2.83 -4.75 -19.48
N GLN A 262 1.77 -5.53 -19.75
CA GLN A 262 0.39 -5.06 -19.84
C GLN A 262 -0.49 -5.86 -18.87
N ALA A 263 -1.55 -5.23 -18.39
CA ALA A 263 -2.55 -5.86 -17.53
C ALA A 263 -3.95 -5.33 -17.89
N LEU A 264 -4.99 -6.10 -17.53
CA LEU A 264 -6.38 -5.65 -17.62
C LEU A 264 -6.85 -5.18 -16.24
N ALA A 265 -7.39 -3.97 -16.17
CA ALA A 265 -8.23 -3.54 -15.07
C ALA A 265 -9.68 -3.80 -15.44
N ARG A 266 -10.41 -4.49 -14.57
CA ARG A 266 -11.83 -4.79 -14.73
C ARG A 266 -12.59 -4.19 -13.56
N THR A 267 -13.68 -3.50 -13.86
CA THR A 267 -14.51 -2.80 -12.87
C THR A 267 -15.96 -3.21 -13.04
N TRP A 268 -16.56 -3.68 -11.97
CA TRP A 268 -18.00 -3.99 -11.87
C TRP A 268 -18.65 -3.00 -10.92
N SER A 269 -19.63 -2.25 -11.42
CA SER A 269 -20.45 -1.40 -10.56
C SER A 269 -21.38 -2.27 -9.73
N VAL A 270 -21.40 -2.03 -8.43
CA VAL A 270 -22.27 -2.73 -7.47
C VAL A 270 -23.00 -1.70 -6.61
N ALA A 271 -24.03 -2.14 -5.88
CA ALA A 271 -24.75 -1.25 -4.97
C ALA A 271 -23.78 -0.62 -3.96
N GLY A 272 -23.72 0.70 -3.92
CA GLY A 272 -22.86 1.47 -3.03
C GLY A 272 -21.37 1.42 -3.35
N GLY A 273 -20.97 1.06 -4.58
CA GLY A 273 -19.54 1.07 -4.90
C GLY A 273 -19.13 0.32 -6.16
N ALA A 274 -17.94 -0.28 -6.12
CA ALA A 274 -17.38 -1.04 -7.23
C ALA A 274 -16.52 -2.22 -6.72
N ASP A 275 -16.49 -3.29 -7.50
CA ASP A 275 -15.50 -4.35 -7.38
C ASP A 275 -14.50 -4.21 -8.53
N ILE A 276 -13.22 -4.30 -8.22
CA ILE A 276 -12.16 -3.99 -9.18
C ILE A 276 -11.13 -5.11 -9.14
N SER A 277 -10.64 -5.51 -10.29
CA SER A 277 -9.51 -6.45 -10.38
C SER A 277 -8.47 -5.96 -11.37
N MET A 278 -7.20 -6.29 -11.10
CA MET A 278 -6.13 -6.26 -12.08
C MET A 278 -5.71 -7.69 -12.38
N CYS A 279 -5.69 -8.07 -13.63
CA CYS A 279 -5.33 -9.43 -14.07
C CYS A 279 -4.40 -9.39 -15.29
N THR A 280 -3.82 -10.54 -15.60
CA THR A 280 -3.07 -10.73 -16.85
C THR A 280 -3.92 -10.40 -18.06
N MET A 281 -3.32 -10.15 -19.23
CA MET A 281 -4.04 -9.91 -20.49
C MET A 281 -4.97 -11.07 -20.89
N LYS A 282 -4.66 -12.30 -20.46
CA LYS A 282 -5.54 -13.46 -20.64
C LYS A 282 -6.71 -13.52 -19.66
N GLY A 283 -6.69 -12.70 -18.60
CA GLY A 283 -7.70 -12.70 -17.55
C GLY A 283 -7.66 -13.89 -16.59
N ASP A 284 -6.71 -14.79 -16.74
CA ASP A 284 -6.61 -16.07 -16.03
C ASP A 284 -5.98 -15.97 -14.64
N ARG A 285 -5.15 -14.94 -14.40
CA ARG A 285 -4.41 -14.77 -13.14
C ARG A 285 -4.58 -13.35 -12.57
N LEU A 286 -4.88 -13.27 -11.29
CA LEU A 286 -5.06 -12.00 -10.58
C LEU A 286 -3.73 -11.46 -10.06
N HIS A 287 -3.49 -10.18 -10.32
CA HIS A 287 -2.46 -9.37 -9.67
C HIS A 287 -3.00 -8.68 -8.42
N LEU A 288 -4.25 -8.20 -8.48
CA LEU A 288 -4.90 -7.46 -7.42
C LEU A 288 -6.42 -7.69 -7.47
N ALA A 289 -7.05 -7.79 -6.30
CA ALA A 289 -8.50 -7.71 -6.13
C ALA A 289 -8.83 -6.59 -5.14
N MET A 290 -9.87 -5.81 -5.43
CA MET A 290 -10.25 -4.65 -4.65
C MET A 290 -11.77 -4.52 -4.58
N GLN A 291 -12.26 -4.10 -3.42
CA GLN A 291 -13.66 -3.73 -3.21
C GLN A 291 -13.71 -2.29 -2.71
N VAL A 292 -14.58 -1.49 -3.31
CA VAL A 292 -14.89 -0.13 -2.86
C VAL A 292 -16.33 -0.09 -2.43
N ARG A 293 -16.60 0.42 -1.22
CA ARG A 293 -17.96 0.54 -0.64
C ARG A 293 -18.13 1.89 0.03
N THR A 294 -19.32 2.44 -0.05
CA THR A 294 -19.73 3.60 0.77
C THR A 294 -19.80 3.21 2.24
N LEU A 295 -19.42 4.15 3.13
CA LEU A 295 -19.47 4.02 4.58
C LEU A 295 -20.77 4.61 5.14
#